data_39f53305f05d901a2ad065a7c23700cd
#
_entry.id   39f53305f05d901a2ad065a7c23700cd
#
_cell.length_a   1.000
_cell.length_b   1.000
_cell.length_c   1.000
_cell.angle_alpha   90.00
_cell.angle_beta   90.00
_cell.angle_gamma   90.00
#
_symmetry.space_group_name_H-M   'P 1'
#
loop_
_entity.id
_entity.type
_entity.pdbx_description
1 polymer ?
#
loop_
_entity_poly.entity_id
_entity_poly.type
_entity_poly.pdbx_seq_one_letter_code
_entity_poly.pdbx_strand_id
1 'polypeptide(L)'
;MGQIRSKSGLAIALSRLKGFERPKVSVEQYTMDSEIGAFVLWQATLKGDIAQKVSADLGCGTGILGIGCLLLGASKAYFVDNDEHALKIAKENLKIVKSEFLIEGKASFLCNDILGF
;
A
#
# COMPACT_ATOMS: atom_id res chain seq x y z
N MET A 1 12.85 -7.70 13.59
CA MET A 1 12.13 -7.26 12.40
C MET A 1 12.80 -6.07 11.75
N GLY A 2 12.79 -6.00 10.41
CA GLY A 2 13.42 -4.91 9.68
C GLY A 2 12.62 -3.62 9.71
N GLN A 3 13.30 -2.55 9.43
CA GLN A 3 12.71 -1.22 9.25
C GLN A 3 13.17 -0.65 7.92
N ILE A 4 12.32 0.15 7.30
CA ILE A 4 12.66 0.82 6.05
C ILE A 4 13.48 2.06 6.35
N ARG A 5 14.68 2.15 5.77
CA ARG A 5 15.63 3.24 6.02
C ARG A 5 16.07 3.97 4.76
N SER A 6 15.61 3.53 3.59
CA SER A 6 16.00 4.12 2.32
C SER A 6 14.92 3.91 1.28
N LYS A 7 14.98 4.71 0.22
CA LYS A 7 14.08 4.55 -0.92
C LYS A 7 14.26 3.18 -1.57
N SER A 8 15.50 2.72 -1.74
CA SER A 8 15.77 1.42 -2.34
C SER A 8 15.26 0.28 -1.46
N GLY A 9 15.40 0.39 -0.15
CA GLY A 9 14.83 -0.59 0.77
C GLY A 9 13.32 -0.66 0.67
N LEU A 10 12.66 0.49 0.54
CA LEU A 10 11.22 0.53 0.32
C LEU A 10 10.84 -0.13 -1.00
N ALA A 11 11.55 0.18 -2.09
CA ALA A 11 11.29 -0.42 -3.39
C ALA A 11 11.42 -1.96 -3.35
N ILE A 12 12.44 -2.46 -2.67
CA ILE A 12 12.63 -3.90 -2.51
C ILE A 12 11.46 -4.53 -1.75
N ALA A 13 11.04 -3.92 -0.65
CA ALA A 13 9.91 -4.42 0.14
C ALA A 13 8.63 -4.46 -0.71
N LEU A 14 8.35 -3.38 -1.45
CA LEU A 14 7.15 -3.30 -2.29
C LEU A 14 7.21 -4.28 -3.47
N SER A 15 8.40 -4.60 -3.98
CA SER A 15 8.57 -5.53 -5.10
C SER A 15 8.17 -6.96 -4.76
N ARG A 16 8.08 -7.30 -3.47
CA ARG A 16 7.68 -8.63 -3.01
C ARG A 16 6.18 -8.83 -2.94
N LEU A 17 5.40 -7.77 -3.14
CA LEU A 17 3.96 -7.83 -3.03
C LEU A 17 3.35 -8.44 -4.28
N LYS A 18 2.21 -9.12 -4.08
CA LYS A 18 1.46 -9.74 -5.18
C LYS A 18 0.75 -8.67 -5.99
N GLY A 19 0.79 -8.81 -7.32
CA GLY A 19 -0.04 -8.04 -8.23
C GLY A 19 -1.33 -8.78 -8.56
N PHE A 20 -2.08 -8.25 -9.52
CA PHE A 20 -3.24 -8.93 -10.05
C PHE A 20 -2.79 -10.10 -10.95
N GLU A 21 -3.34 -11.31 -10.71
CA GLU A 21 -3.02 -12.47 -11.54
C GLU A 21 -3.59 -12.31 -12.95
N ARG A 22 -4.78 -11.72 -13.06
CA ARG A 22 -5.49 -11.47 -14.33
C ARG A 22 -6.05 -10.06 -14.29
N PRO A 23 -5.24 -9.06 -14.64
CA PRO A 23 -5.71 -7.68 -14.62
C PRO A 23 -6.93 -7.47 -15.52
N LYS A 24 -7.94 -6.80 -14.99
CA LYS A 24 -9.14 -6.43 -15.74
C LYS A 24 -8.88 -5.09 -16.43
N VAL A 25 -8.45 -5.14 -17.68
CA VAL A 25 -8.09 -3.93 -18.44
C VAL A 25 -9.27 -2.96 -18.52
N SER A 26 -10.49 -3.47 -18.61
CA SER A 26 -11.70 -2.64 -18.71
C SER A 26 -11.96 -1.80 -17.45
N VAL A 27 -11.38 -2.15 -16.31
CA VAL A 27 -11.48 -1.38 -15.06
C VAL A 27 -10.11 -0.88 -14.61
N GLU A 28 -9.17 -0.84 -15.54
CA GLU A 28 -7.82 -0.29 -15.32
C GLU A 28 -7.09 -0.91 -14.15
N GLN A 29 -7.20 -2.23 -13.99
CA GLN A 29 -6.47 -2.95 -12.96
C GLN A 29 -5.06 -3.29 -13.43
N TYR A 30 -4.07 -2.56 -12.94
CA TYR A 30 -2.67 -2.93 -13.09
C TYR A 30 -1.91 -2.62 -11.82
N THR A 31 -0.85 -3.39 -11.61
CA THR A 31 -0.01 -3.22 -10.45
C THR A 31 0.90 -2.01 -10.66
N MET A 32 0.95 -1.12 -9.68
CA MET A 32 1.90 -0.01 -9.70
C MET A 32 3.32 -0.56 -9.63
N ASP A 33 4.22 0.01 -10.43
CA ASP A 33 5.63 -0.31 -10.38
C ASP A 33 6.20 0.06 -9.01
N SER A 34 6.94 -0.87 -8.39
CA SER A 34 7.47 -0.70 -7.04
C SER A 34 8.48 0.45 -6.94
N GLU A 35 9.26 0.69 -8.00
CA GLU A 35 10.21 1.81 -8.02
C GLU A 35 9.49 3.15 -8.05
N ILE A 36 8.42 3.26 -8.87
CA ILE A 36 7.62 4.48 -8.93
C ILE A 36 6.91 4.70 -7.60
N GLY A 37 6.29 3.66 -7.05
CA GLY A 37 5.63 3.74 -5.76
C GLY A 37 6.59 4.19 -4.66
N ALA A 38 7.78 3.59 -4.62
CA ALA A 38 8.79 3.96 -3.63
C ALA A 38 9.25 5.40 -3.80
N PHE A 39 9.42 5.86 -5.05
CA PHE A 39 9.83 7.24 -5.31
C PHE A 39 8.79 8.23 -4.76
N VAL A 40 7.52 8.03 -5.08
CA VAL A 40 6.43 8.90 -4.64
C VAL A 40 6.34 8.94 -3.12
N LEU A 41 6.34 7.76 -2.49
CA LEU A 41 6.22 7.66 -1.03
C LEU A 41 7.45 8.23 -0.31
N TRP A 42 8.63 8.04 -0.88
CA TRP A 42 9.85 8.55 -0.28
C TRP A 42 9.86 10.08 -0.29
N GLN A 43 9.39 10.72 -1.38
CA GLN A 43 9.23 12.17 -1.44
C GLN A 43 8.25 12.66 -0.36
N ALA A 44 7.12 11.97 -0.20
CA ALA A 44 6.14 12.33 0.81
C ALA A 44 6.70 12.18 2.23
N THR A 45 7.47 11.11 2.47
CA THR A 45 8.05 10.87 3.81
C THR A 45 9.10 11.94 4.16
N LEU A 46 9.89 12.39 3.18
CA LEU A 46 10.87 13.45 3.40
C LEU A 46 10.21 14.79 3.75
N LYS A 47 8.98 15.00 3.29
CA LYS A 47 8.19 16.19 3.63
C LYS A 47 7.45 16.06 4.96
N GLY A 48 7.53 14.91 5.62
CA GLY A 48 6.82 14.67 6.87
C GLY A 48 5.34 14.37 6.71
N ASP A 49 4.91 13.97 5.52
CA ASP A 49 3.48 13.79 5.22
C ASP A 49 2.95 12.40 5.56
N ILE A 50 3.80 11.46 5.98
CA ILE A 50 3.39 10.06 6.19
C ILE A 50 3.50 9.64 7.65
N ALA A 51 4.65 9.81 8.27
CA ALA A 51 4.88 9.30 9.62
C ALA A 51 3.88 9.86 10.63
N GLN A 52 3.23 8.97 11.37
CA GLN A 52 2.22 9.29 12.38
C GLN A 52 0.96 9.96 11.83
N LYS A 53 0.77 9.92 10.51
CA LYS A 53 -0.41 10.45 9.85
C LYS A 53 -1.39 9.33 9.51
N VAL A 54 -2.63 9.70 9.24
CA VAL A 54 -3.65 8.81 8.72
C VAL A 54 -3.65 8.95 7.20
N SER A 55 -3.58 7.84 6.48
CA SER A 55 -3.60 7.84 5.03
C SER A 55 -4.83 7.09 4.51
N ALA A 56 -5.26 7.44 3.30
CA ALA A 56 -6.33 6.74 2.61
C ALA A 56 -5.86 6.45 1.19
N ASP A 57 -5.85 5.17 0.85
CA ASP A 57 -5.49 4.69 -0.48
C ASP A 57 -6.78 4.41 -1.25
N LEU A 58 -7.26 5.41 -1.96
CA LEU A 58 -8.52 5.34 -2.71
C LEU A 58 -8.29 4.67 -4.06
N GLY A 59 -9.02 3.57 -4.29
CA GLY A 59 -8.74 2.69 -5.43
C GLY A 59 -7.46 1.92 -5.19
N CYS A 60 -7.31 1.33 -4.01
CA CYS A 60 -6.04 0.81 -3.52
C CYS A 60 -5.48 -0.36 -4.35
N GLY A 61 -6.31 -1.05 -5.13
CA GLY A 61 -5.85 -2.22 -5.87
C GLY A 61 -5.22 -3.24 -4.94
N THR A 62 -3.99 -3.65 -5.24
CA THR A 62 -3.26 -4.63 -4.44
C THR A 62 -2.58 -4.04 -3.19
N GLY A 63 -2.77 -2.74 -2.94
CA GLY A 63 -2.42 -2.12 -1.66
C GLY A 63 -1.01 -1.55 -1.55
N ILE A 64 -0.27 -1.43 -2.65
CA ILE A 64 1.14 -1.00 -2.62
C ILE A 64 1.33 0.33 -1.90
N LEU A 65 0.54 1.36 -2.24
CA LEU A 65 0.73 2.68 -1.65
C LEU A 65 0.37 2.72 -0.17
N GLY A 66 -0.77 2.14 0.20
CA GLY A 66 -1.20 2.10 1.60
C GLY A 66 -0.23 1.30 2.47
N ILE A 67 0.25 0.17 1.96
CA ILE A 67 1.25 -0.64 2.66
C ILE A 67 2.55 0.13 2.79
N GLY A 68 2.97 0.83 1.74
CA GLY A 68 4.16 1.68 1.80
C GLY A 68 4.02 2.77 2.86
N CYS A 69 2.85 3.39 2.99
CA CYS A 69 2.60 4.36 4.06
C CYS A 69 2.78 3.73 5.45
N LEU A 70 2.26 2.52 5.65
CA LEU A 70 2.41 1.81 6.93
C LEU A 70 3.87 1.46 7.19
N LEU A 71 4.62 1.04 6.17
CA LEU A 71 6.05 0.76 6.29
C LEU A 71 6.84 2.01 6.69
N LEU A 72 6.38 3.18 6.28
CA LEU A 72 7.01 4.47 6.58
C LEU A 72 6.48 5.14 7.84
N GLY A 73 5.67 4.43 8.61
CA GLY A 73 5.27 4.88 9.95
C GLY A 73 3.90 5.55 10.05
N ALA A 74 3.05 5.44 9.03
CA ALA A 74 1.67 5.94 9.15
C ALA A 74 0.99 5.30 10.36
N SER A 75 0.20 6.10 11.09
CA SER A 75 -0.52 5.58 12.25
C SER A 75 -1.72 4.73 11.84
N LYS A 76 -2.28 5.01 10.68
CA LYS A 76 -3.39 4.26 10.12
C LYS A 76 -3.42 4.42 8.60
N ALA A 77 -3.83 3.35 7.91
CA ALA A 77 -4.09 3.40 6.47
C ALA A 77 -5.45 2.79 6.19
N TYR A 78 -6.26 3.51 5.43
CA TYR A 78 -7.51 2.99 4.88
C TYR A 78 -7.25 2.52 3.45
N PHE A 79 -7.65 1.28 3.17
CA PHE A 79 -7.56 0.69 1.84
C PHE A 79 -8.98 0.62 1.29
N VAL A 80 -9.28 1.40 0.27
CA VAL A 80 -10.62 1.53 -0.29
C VAL A 80 -10.61 1.09 -1.75
N ASP A 81 -11.46 0.15 -2.09
CA ASP A 81 -11.64 -0.31 -3.47
C ASP A 81 -13.05 -0.86 -3.62
N ASN A 82 -13.60 -0.81 -4.82
CA ASN A 82 -14.90 -1.42 -5.09
C ASN A 82 -14.78 -2.91 -5.46
N ASP A 83 -13.56 -3.42 -5.61
CA ASP A 83 -13.29 -4.80 -5.98
C ASP A 83 -12.84 -5.59 -4.74
N GLU A 84 -13.69 -6.50 -4.26
CA GLU A 84 -13.37 -7.35 -3.12
C GLU A 84 -12.14 -8.24 -3.35
N HIS A 85 -11.92 -8.65 -4.60
CA HIS A 85 -10.76 -9.46 -4.94
C HIS A 85 -9.47 -8.66 -4.74
N ALA A 86 -9.46 -7.38 -5.16
CA ALA A 86 -8.32 -6.49 -4.93
C ALA A 86 -8.04 -6.35 -3.44
N LEU A 87 -9.07 -6.11 -2.63
CA LEU A 87 -8.92 -5.98 -1.18
C LEU A 87 -8.38 -7.26 -0.54
N LYS A 88 -8.77 -8.43 -1.05
CA LYS A 88 -8.24 -9.69 -0.57
C LYS A 88 -6.72 -9.77 -0.80
N ILE A 89 -6.27 -9.39 -2.00
CA ILE A 89 -4.85 -9.36 -2.32
C ILE A 89 -4.12 -8.34 -1.43
N ALA A 90 -4.71 -7.17 -1.22
CA ALA A 90 -4.12 -6.15 -0.35
C ALA A 90 -3.94 -6.67 1.08
N LYS A 91 -4.92 -7.41 1.61
CA LYS A 91 -4.81 -8.04 2.93
C LYS A 91 -3.69 -9.08 2.98
N GLU A 92 -3.57 -9.90 1.94
CA GLU A 92 -2.50 -10.89 1.85
C GLU A 92 -1.14 -10.19 1.78
N ASN A 93 -1.03 -9.12 1.01
CA ASN A 93 0.19 -8.34 0.89
C ASN A 93 0.60 -7.72 2.23
N LEU A 94 -0.36 -7.21 2.99
CA LEU A 94 -0.05 -6.67 4.31
C LEU A 94 0.53 -7.76 5.23
N LYS A 95 0.00 -8.97 5.16
CA LYS A 95 0.54 -10.09 5.94
C LYS A 95 1.98 -10.41 5.54
N ILE A 96 2.28 -10.35 4.24
CA ILE A 96 3.63 -10.60 3.74
C ILE A 96 4.63 -9.62 4.36
N VAL A 97 4.33 -8.32 4.32
CA VAL A 97 5.27 -7.34 4.87
C VAL A 97 5.34 -7.39 6.39
N LYS A 98 4.25 -7.70 7.07
CA LYS A 98 4.25 -7.83 8.54
C LYS A 98 5.12 -8.97 9.03
N SER A 99 5.39 -9.97 8.19
CA SER A 99 6.28 -11.08 8.56
C SER A 99 7.75 -10.67 8.57
N GLU A 100 8.11 -9.59 7.89
CA GLU A 100 9.51 -9.16 7.75
C GLU A 100 9.79 -7.78 8.33
N PHE A 101 8.78 -6.92 8.42
CA PHE A 101 8.94 -5.52 8.83
C PHE A 101 8.04 -5.18 9.99
N LEU A 102 8.53 -4.29 10.86
CA LEU A 102 7.73 -3.76 11.95
C LEU A 102 6.71 -2.76 11.40
N ILE A 103 5.44 -3.02 11.63
CA ILE A 103 4.35 -2.10 11.32
C ILE A 103 3.55 -1.88 12.59
N GLU A 104 3.59 -0.66 13.12
CA GLU A 104 2.85 -0.29 14.32
C GLU A 104 1.46 0.28 14.02
N GLY A 105 1.29 0.84 12.81
CA GLY A 105 0.04 1.43 12.38
C GLY A 105 -1.04 0.38 12.12
N LYS A 106 -2.28 0.84 12.04
CA LYS A 106 -3.44 -0.01 11.82
C LYS A 106 -3.95 0.12 10.39
N ALA A 107 -4.56 -0.94 9.88
CA ALA A 107 -5.16 -0.97 8.55
C ALA A 107 -6.65 -1.23 8.64
N SER A 108 -7.43 -0.55 7.80
CA SER A 108 -8.84 -0.84 7.59
C SER A 108 -9.09 -1.02 6.10
N PHE A 109 -9.89 -2.02 5.75
CA PHE A 109 -10.19 -2.36 4.37
C PHE A 109 -11.67 -2.13 4.13
N LEU A 110 -12.00 -1.26 3.17
CA LEU A 110 -13.37 -0.85 2.88
C LEU A 110 -13.70 -1.15 1.43
N CYS A 111 -14.68 -2.04 1.21
CA CYS A 111 -15.19 -2.31 -0.12
C CYS A 111 -16.28 -1.28 -0.41
N ASN A 112 -15.95 -0.27 -1.19
CA ASN A 112 -16.88 0.82 -1.50
C ASN A 112 -16.50 1.49 -2.82
N ASP A 113 -17.48 2.14 -3.44
CA ASP A 113 -17.25 2.97 -4.59
C ASP A 113 -16.64 4.30 -4.11
N ILE A 114 -15.53 4.70 -4.74
CA ILE A 114 -14.85 5.95 -4.39
C ILE A 114 -15.77 7.15 -4.58
N LEU A 115 -16.60 7.13 -5.62
CA LEU A 115 -17.54 8.22 -5.89
C LEU A 115 -18.67 8.31 -4.86
N GLY A 116 -18.97 7.23 -4.15
CA GLY A 116 -19.95 7.20 -3.09
C GLY A 116 -19.37 7.34 -1.69
N PHE A 117 -18.09 7.55 -1.64
CA PHE A 117 -17.34 7.59 -0.38
C PHE A 117 -17.48 8.91 0.38
#